data_50bbb2bf062e0bfab7ecc656239cab2c
#
_entry.id   50bbb2bf062e0bfab7ecc656239cab2c
#
_cell.length_a   1.000
_cell.length_b   1.000
_cell.length_c   1.000
_cell.angle_alpha   90.00
_cell.angle_beta   90.00
_cell.angle_gamma   90.00
#
_symmetry.space_group_name_H-M   'P 1'
#
loop_
_entity.id
_entity.type
_entity.pdbx_description
1 polymer ?
#
loop_
_entity_poly.entity_id
_entity_poly.type
_entity_poly.pdbx_seq_one_letter_code
_entity_poly.pdbx_strand_id
1 'polypeptide(L)'
;MQRTELFSAHQALGARMIDFGGWEMPVQYGPILEEVKTVRQKGGLFDLGHMGRVEVRGPDRIAFCDKLATCRVSKIPLRAIRYGLLCRENGMPLDDILVYQDEDHVF
;
A
#
# COMPACT_ATOMS: atom_id res chain seq x y z
N MET A 1 -13.38 -14.14 5.13
CA MET A 1 -12.65 -12.87 4.86
C MET A 1 -11.60 -12.66 5.94
N GLN A 2 -10.46 -12.12 5.56
CA GLN A 2 -9.40 -11.71 6.50
C GLN A 2 -9.79 -10.39 7.18
N ARG A 3 -9.19 -10.09 8.33
CA ARG A 3 -9.44 -8.87 9.11
C ARG A 3 -8.12 -8.24 9.51
N THR A 4 -8.07 -6.91 9.48
CA THR A 4 -6.94 -6.18 10.04
C THR A 4 -7.02 -6.14 11.58
N GLU A 5 -5.93 -5.78 12.24
CA GLU A 5 -5.89 -5.58 13.69
C GLU A 5 -6.87 -4.48 14.15
N LEU A 6 -7.21 -3.54 13.27
CA LEU A 6 -8.13 -2.43 13.57
C LEU A 6 -9.61 -2.75 13.31
N PHE A 7 -9.95 -3.96 12.88
CA PHE A 7 -11.32 -4.35 12.53
C PHE A 7 -12.36 -3.96 13.60
N SER A 8 -12.09 -4.31 14.87
CA SER A 8 -13.01 -3.99 15.96
C SER A 8 -13.16 -2.49 16.21
N ALA A 9 -12.09 -1.73 16.00
CA ALA A 9 -12.12 -0.27 16.09
C ALA A 9 -12.97 0.35 14.99
N HIS A 10 -12.88 -0.17 13.75
CA HIS A 10 -13.73 0.26 12.64
C HIS A 10 -15.21 0.04 12.94
N GLN A 11 -15.56 -1.15 13.46
CA GLN A 11 -16.94 -1.44 13.85
C GLN A 11 -17.44 -0.53 14.99
N ALA A 12 -16.61 -0.32 16.01
CA ALA A 12 -16.97 0.56 17.13
C ALA A 12 -17.20 2.01 16.71
N LEU A 13 -16.51 2.47 15.66
CA LEU A 13 -16.69 3.78 15.04
C LEU A 13 -17.87 3.86 14.06
N GLY A 14 -18.64 2.78 13.91
CA GLY A 14 -19.80 2.72 13.02
C GLY A 14 -19.45 2.64 11.54
N ALA A 15 -18.26 2.12 11.21
CA ALA A 15 -17.85 1.97 9.82
C ALA A 15 -18.77 0.99 9.05
N ARG A 16 -19.11 1.34 7.83
CA ARG A 16 -19.68 0.41 6.88
C ARG A 16 -18.56 -0.47 6.32
N MET A 17 -18.61 -1.76 6.65
CA MET A 17 -17.62 -2.74 6.20
C MET A 17 -18.01 -3.36 4.86
N ILE A 18 -17.02 -3.66 4.01
CA ILE A 18 -17.19 -4.33 2.72
C ILE A 18 -16.12 -5.40 2.52
N ASP A 19 -16.35 -6.32 1.57
CA ASP A 19 -15.29 -7.18 1.04
C ASP A 19 -14.39 -6.36 0.10
N PHE A 20 -13.14 -6.26 0.48
CA PHE A 20 -12.09 -5.60 -0.29
C PHE A 20 -10.98 -6.61 -0.59
N GLY A 21 -11.10 -7.32 -1.70
CA GLY A 21 -10.12 -8.32 -2.12
C GLY A 21 -9.91 -9.46 -1.11
N GLY A 22 -10.98 -9.92 -0.44
CA GLY A 22 -10.92 -10.96 0.59
C GLY A 22 -10.67 -10.46 2.02
N TRP A 23 -10.52 -9.14 2.18
CA TRP A 23 -10.41 -8.47 3.48
C TRP A 23 -11.70 -7.74 3.83
N GLU A 24 -12.11 -7.81 5.08
CA GLU A 24 -13.24 -7.05 5.61
C GLU A 24 -12.75 -5.66 6.03
N MET A 25 -12.98 -4.65 5.15
CA MET A 25 -12.42 -3.31 5.26
C MET A 25 -13.50 -2.23 5.37
N PRO A 26 -13.23 -1.11 6.06
CA PRO A 26 -14.16 0.01 6.13
C PRO A 26 -14.17 0.78 4.82
N VAL A 27 -15.35 1.01 4.25
CA VAL A 27 -15.52 1.85 3.05
C VAL A 27 -15.87 3.29 3.40
N GLN A 28 -16.54 3.51 4.52
CA GLN A 28 -16.93 4.84 5.01
C GLN A 28 -17.40 4.77 6.46
N TYR A 29 -17.35 5.90 7.15
CA TYR A 29 -17.88 6.11 8.50
C TYR A 29 -19.07 7.09 8.50
N GLY A 30 -19.14 7.97 7.52
CA GLY A 30 -20.17 8.95 7.33
C GLY A 30 -20.39 9.25 5.84
N PRO A 31 -20.92 10.40 5.49
CA PRO A 31 -21.07 10.79 4.10
C PRO A 31 -19.72 10.90 3.39
N ILE A 32 -19.52 10.14 2.31
CA ILE A 32 -18.23 10.03 1.59
C ILE A 32 -17.66 11.41 1.20
N LEU A 33 -18.51 12.33 0.73
CA LEU A 33 -18.06 13.67 0.32
C LEU A 33 -17.49 14.49 1.49
N GLU A 34 -18.03 14.31 2.68
CA GLU A 34 -17.51 14.99 3.89
C GLU A 34 -16.18 14.36 4.34
N GLU A 35 -16.03 13.06 4.21
CA GLU A 35 -14.75 12.38 4.48
C GLU A 35 -13.68 12.86 3.50
N VAL A 36 -13.99 12.92 2.20
CA VAL A 36 -13.07 13.46 1.17
C VAL A 36 -12.64 14.89 1.47
N LYS A 37 -13.58 15.76 1.84
CA LYS A 37 -13.27 17.15 2.24
C LYS A 37 -12.37 17.19 3.48
N THR A 38 -12.68 16.36 4.47
CA THR A 38 -11.90 16.28 5.71
C THR A 38 -10.45 15.87 5.44
N VAL A 39 -10.22 14.85 4.62
CA VAL A 39 -8.87 14.43 4.22
C VAL A 39 -8.11 15.57 3.54
N ARG A 40 -8.76 16.30 2.65
CA ARG A 40 -8.13 17.40 1.89
C ARG A 40 -7.87 18.67 2.71
N GLN A 41 -8.69 18.96 3.70
CA GLN A 41 -8.68 20.25 4.44
C GLN A 41 -8.06 20.13 5.83
N LYS A 42 -8.10 18.96 6.44
CA LYS A 42 -7.68 18.73 7.82
C LYS A 42 -6.67 17.59 7.94
N GLY A 43 -6.97 16.42 7.38
CA GLY A 43 -6.18 15.22 7.44
C GLY A 43 -7.07 13.98 7.52
N GLY A 44 -6.48 12.81 7.29
CA GLY A 44 -7.14 11.52 7.39
C GLY A 44 -6.19 10.41 7.79
N LEU A 45 -6.72 9.42 8.47
CA LEU A 45 -6.02 8.20 8.85
C LEU A 45 -6.62 7.03 8.06
N PHE A 46 -5.75 6.21 7.47
CA PHE A 46 -6.15 5.06 6.66
C PHE A 46 -5.56 3.78 7.23
N ASP A 47 -6.40 2.75 7.36
CA ASP A 47 -5.92 1.40 7.68
C ASP A 47 -5.34 0.74 6.43
N LEU A 48 -4.05 0.46 6.47
CA LEU A 48 -3.32 -0.25 5.41
C LEU A 48 -2.85 -1.64 5.88
N GLY A 49 -3.42 -2.16 6.95
CA GLY A 49 -3.04 -3.44 7.55
C GLY A 49 -3.24 -4.66 6.63
N HIS A 50 -4.04 -4.51 5.57
CA HIS A 50 -4.25 -5.53 4.55
C HIS A 50 -3.10 -5.61 3.52
N MET A 51 -2.22 -4.62 3.48
CA MET A 51 -1.10 -4.58 2.52
C MET A 51 0.08 -5.42 3.00
N GLY A 52 0.70 -6.16 2.06
CA GLY A 52 1.97 -6.82 2.30
C GLY A 52 3.12 -5.82 2.48
N ARG A 53 4.10 -6.20 3.30
CA ARG A 53 5.31 -5.40 3.56
C ARG A 53 6.51 -6.28 3.35
N VAL A 54 7.41 -5.90 2.45
CA VAL A 54 8.57 -6.68 2.06
C VAL A 54 9.82 -5.82 2.13
N GLU A 55 10.83 -6.27 2.85
CA GLU A 55 12.16 -5.67 2.82
C GLU A 55 13.11 -6.50 1.96
N VAL A 56 13.85 -5.85 1.08
CA VAL A 56 14.91 -6.45 0.27
C VAL A 56 16.24 -5.87 0.70
N ARG A 57 17.13 -6.73 1.23
CA ARG A 57 18.44 -6.35 1.75
C ARG A 57 19.56 -6.99 0.93
N GLY A 58 20.77 -6.50 1.10
CA GLY A 58 21.97 -7.00 0.45
C GLY A 58 22.53 -6.08 -0.64
N PRO A 59 23.74 -6.39 -1.14
CA PRO A 59 24.44 -5.53 -2.10
C PRO A 59 23.68 -5.39 -3.42
N ASP A 60 22.97 -6.44 -3.86
CA ASP A 60 22.29 -6.46 -5.15
C ASP A 60 20.81 -6.03 -5.07
N ARG A 61 20.32 -5.55 -3.92
CA ARG A 61 18.91 -5.21 -3.68
C ARG A 61 18.31 -4.31 -4.75
N ILE A 62 19.04 -3.27 -5.15
CA ILE A 62 18.59 -2.30 -6.17
C ILE A 62 18.46 -2.99 -7.54
N ALA A 63 19.50 -3.72 -7.96
CA ALA A 63 19.50 -4.41 -9.25
C ALA A 63 18.46 -5.54 -9.29
N PHE A 64 18.22 -6.20 -8.18
CA PHE A 64 17.18 -7.21 -8.03
C PHE A 64 15.78 -6.58 -8.18
N CYS A 65 15.50 -5.51 -7.44
CA CYS A 65 14.23 -4.81 -7.50
C CYS A 65 13.97 -4.15 -8.88
N ASP A 66 15.02 -3.65 -9.55
CA ASP A 66 14.92 -3.14 -10.94
C ASP A 66 14.45 -4.20 -11.94
N LYS A 67 14.68 -5.49 -11.67
CA LYS A 67 14.20 -6.59 -12.52
C LYS A 67 12.76 -7.00 -12.23
N LEU A 68 12.31 -6.82 -10.98
CA LEU A 68 10.98 -7.25 -10.54
C LEU A 68 9.91 -6.20 -10.75
N ALA A 69 10.23 -4.93 -10.45
CA ALA A 69 9.29 -3.83 -10.51
C ALA A 69 9.25 -3.19 -11.90
N THR A 70 8.09 -2.71 -12.30
CA THR A 70 7.96 -1.94 -13.55
C THR A 70 8.55 -0.53 -13.44
N CYS A 71 8.69 0.01 -12.22
CA CYS A 71 9.39 1.26 -11.98
C CYS A 71 10.91 1.01 -11.89
N ARG A 72 11.70 2.00 -12.34
CA ARG A 72 13.16 1.93 -12.24
C ARG A 72 13.61 2.31 -10.81
N VAL A 73 13.86 1.31 -9.98
CA VAL A 73 14.24 1.47 -8.57
C VAL A 73 15.58 2.21 -8.42
N SER A 74 16.57 1.92 -9.29
CA SER A 74 17.87 2.61 -9.32
C SER A 74 17.79 4.12 -9.60
N LYS A 75 16.65 4.63 -10.03
CA LYS A 75 16.39 6.07 -10.23
C LYS A 75 15.51 6.70 -9.15
N ILE A 76 15.14 5.95 -8.13
CA ILE A 76 14.43 6.51 -6.98
C ILE A 76 15.48 7.21 -6.10
N PRO A 77 15.32 8.49 -5.76
CA PRO A 77 16.19 9.14 -4.79
C PRO A 77 16.11 8.47 -3.42
N LEU A 78 17.19 8.55 -2.64
CA LEU A 78 17.18 8.05 -1.26
C LEU A 78 16.05 8.71 -0.46
N ARG A 79 15.33 7.91 0.34
CA ARG A 79 14.15 8.30 1.14
C ARG A 79 12.96 8.78 0.29
N ALA A 80 12.94 8.43 -0.99
CA ALA A 80 11.81 8.69 -1.86
C ALA A 80 11.04 7.40 -2.17
N ILE A 81 9.85 7.59 -2.75
CA ILE A 81 8.89 6.53 -3.04
C ILE A 81 8.55 6.58 -4.53
N ARG A 82 8.36 5.41 -5.13
CA ARG A 82 7.85 5.29 -6.49
C ARG A 82 6.77 4.22 -6.56
N TYR A 83 5.66 4.54 -7.21
CA TYR A 83 4.64 3.57 -7.58
C TYR A 83 5.12 2.69 -8.75
N GLY A 84 4.80 1.42 -8.71
CA GLY A 84 5.08 0.46 -9.76
C GLY A 84 4.15 -0.75 -9.68
N LEU A 85 4.40 -1.72 -10.52
CA LEU A 85 3.68 -2.99 -10.57
C LEU A 85 4.68 -4.14 -10.45
N LEU A 86 4.21 -5.25 -9.90
CA LEU A 86 4.80 -6.56 -10.10
C LEU A 86 3.99 -7.27 -11.19
N CYS A 87 4.68 -7.78 -12.20
CA CYS A 87 4.04 -8.42 -13.35
C CYS A 87 4.55 -9.84 -13.56
N ARG A 88 3.70 -10.66 -14.18
CA ARG A 88 4.11 -11.94 -14.78
C ARG A 88 4.93 -11.68 -16.04
N GLU A 89 5.63 -12.70 -16.54
CA GLU A 89 6.41 -12.64 -17.79
C GLU A 89 5.59 -12.19 -19.01
N ASN A 90 4.30 -12.49 -19.03
CA ASN A 90 3.37 -12.06 -20.08
C ASN A 90 2.83 -10.62 -19.91
N GLY A 91 3.34 -9.87 -18.93
CA GLY A 91 2.95 -8.50 -18.62
C GLY A 91 1.68 -8.35 -17.79
N MET A 92 1.00 -9.43 -17.41
CA MET A 92 -0.17 -9.36 -16.54
C MET A 92 0.23 -8.91 -15.12
N PRO A 93 -0.40 -7.87 -14.55
CA PRO A 93 -0.12 -7.44 -13.20
C PRO A 93 -0.44 -8.55 -12.18
N LEU A 94 0.45 -8.75 -11.24
CA LEU A 94 0.23 -9.56 -10.03
C LEU A 94 -0.29 -8.68 -8.91
N ASP A 95 0.35 -7.51 -8.75
CA ASP A 95 0.01 -6.55 -7.69
C ASP A 95 0.56 -5.18 -8.04
N ASP A 96 0.00 -4.14 -7.44
CA ASP A 96 0.56 -2.81 -7.43
C ASP A 96 1.36 -2.57 -6.15
N ILE A 97 2.45 -1.84 -6.27
CA ILE A 97 3.42 -1.66 -5.20
C ILE A 97 3.87 -0.20 -5.04
N LEU A 98 4.24 0.15 -3.82
CA LEU A 98 5.00 1.35 -3.51
C LEU A 98 6.42 0.92 -3.14
N VAL A 99 7.40 1.37 -3.91
CA VAL A 99 8.81 1.07 -3.67
C VAL A 99 9.47 2.25 -2.97
N TYR A 100 9.99 1.98 -1.78
CA TYR A 100 10.73 2.93 -0.95
C TYR A 100 12.22 2.60 -1.03
N GLN A 101 13.05 3.57 -1.34
CA GLN A 101 14.50 3.39 -1.30
C GLN A 101 15.07 3.98 -0.02
N ASP A 102 15.67 3.12 0.82
CA ASP A 102 16.38 3.54 2.02
C ASP A 102 17.88 3.20 1.93
N GLU A 103 18.66 3.57 2.94
CA GLU A 103 20.12 3.48 2.95
C GLU A 103 20.61 2.04 2.84
N ASP A 104 19.97 1.11 3.56
CA ASP A 104 20.40 -0.29 3.66
C ASP A 104 19.41 -1.30 3.08
N HIS A 105 18.23 -0.86 2.65
CA HIS A 105 17.19 -1.73 2.10
C HIS A 105 16.32 -1.02 1.06
N VAL A 106 15.57 -1.82 0.30
CA VAL A 106 14.41 -1.43 -0.50
C VAL A 106 13.19 -2.01 0.20
N PHE A 107 12.18 -1.19 0.43
CA PHE A 107 10.94 -1.59 1.08
C PHE A 107 9.78 -1.52 0.12
#